data_59622229a81ac90c3cc20f0e9bb8b507
#
_entry.id   59622229a81ac90c3cc20f0e9bb8b507
#
_cell.length_a   1.000
_cell.length_b   1.000
_cell.length_c   1.000
_cell.angle_alpha   90.00
_cell.angle_beta   90.00
_cell.angle_gamma   90.00
#
_symmetry.space_group_name_H-M   'P 1'
#
loop_
_entity.id
_entity.type
_entity.pdbx_description
1 polymer ?
#
loop_
_entity_poly.entity_id
_entity_poly.type
_entity_poly.pdbx_seq_one_letter_code
_entity_poly.pdbx_strand_id
1 'polypeptide(L)'
;MRRRELLQVFGAALAWPLAARAEQPGPVIGLLHAASASYFAQLAPSFAQGLKESGYTPGQNVAIEYRWAEGHYDRLPALAAELVARQVAVIVAGGGTTPAKAAKAATSTIPIVFISAADPVKAGIVDSLNRPGGNVTGVSLIGSALEAKKLGLLHEVAPGASTVAALINPNYADAQMQVDEVAAAAARVGVELVTLRAGNAAEIDTAFATLLERGAGALLVGEDVEFAALRRQIVALAARHAIPTIYFQKEFVAAGGLISYGPHFTDGYRQAGIYVSRILKGEKPAELPIVQPTKFEMVINLKTAKALGVEIPPMLLATADEVIE
;
A
#
# COMPACT_ATOMS: atom_id res chain seq x y z
N MET A 1 42.12 42.68 -71.68
CA MET A 1 42.41 43.52 -70.51
C MET A 1 41.28 43.31 -69.55
N ARG A 2 41.56 42.90 -68.53
CA ARG A 2 41.95 42.69 -67.20
C ARG A 2 40.97 41.74 -66.49
N ARG A 3 41.46 40.58 -66.23
CA ARG A 3 41.07 39.64 -65.21
C ARG A 3 41.20 40.37 -63.84
N ARG A 4 40.09 40.52 -63.09
CA ARG A 4 40.07 40.71 -61.62
C ARG A 4 38.72 41.25 -61.20
N GLU A 5 37.71 40.42 -61.04
CA GLU A 5 36.50 40.65 -60.25
C GLU A 5 35.61 39.37 -60.25
N LEU A 6 36.22 38.31 -59.85
CA LEU A 6 35.50 37.03 -59.65
C LEU A 6 36.10 36.39 -58.41
N LEU A 7 35.69 36.80 -57.22
CA LEU A 7 35.97 36.10 -55.95
C LEU A 7 35.44 36.91 -54.75
N GLN A 8 34.15 37.14 -54.65
CA GLN A 8 33.49 37.55 -53.35
C GLN A 8 32.02 37.24 -53.36
N VAL A 9 31.64 35.97 -53.57
CA VAL A 9 30.30 35.48 -53.21
C VAL A 9 30.44 34.01 -52.84
N PHE A 10 30.88 33.73 -51.63
CA PHE A 10 30.68 32.43 -50.96
C PHE A 10 31.02 32.63 -49.49
N GLY A 11 30.00 32.78 -48.64
CA GLY A 11 30.22 32.88 -47.22
C GLY A 11 29.00 33.24 -46.39
N ALA A 12 27.80 32.97 -46.86
CA ALA A 12 26.62 32.96 -45.98
C ALA A 12 26.34 31.52 -45.55
N ALA A 13 27.19 30.99 -44.65
CA ALA A 13 26.86 29.78 -43.92
C ALA A 13 25.63 30.05 -43.10
N LEU A 14 24.53 29.43 -43.48
CA LEU A 14 23.29 29.30 -42.73
C LEU A 14 23.61 28.65 -41.37
N ALA A 15 23.94 29.46 -40.39
CA ALA A 15 23.89 29.10 -38.98
C ALA A 15 22.40 28.96 -38.62
N TRP A 16 21.83 27.79 -38.91
CA TRP A 16 20.57 27.42 -38.31
C TRP A 16 20.80 27.40 -36.77
N PRO A 17 20.06 28.20 -36.01
CA PRO A 17 20.12 28.06 -34.57
C PRO A 17 19.57 26.67 -34.29
N LEU A 18 20.43 25.76 -33.85
CA LEU A 18 20.04 24.62 -33.05
C LEU A 18 19.40 25.24 -31.79
N ALA A 19 18.10 25.57 -31.91
CA ALA A 19 17.29 25.81 -30.73
C ALA A 19 17.38 24.54 -29.91
N ALA A 20 18.29 24.55 -28.94
CA ALA A 20 18.26 23.60 -27.84
C ALA A 20 16.84 23.72 -27.29
N ARG A 21 16.01 22.76 -27.64
CA ARG A 21 14.68 22.61 -27.07
C ARG A 21 14.98 22.35 -25.59
N ALA A 22 14.95 23.41 -24.79
CA ALA A 22 14.91 23.26 -23.35
C ALA A 22 13.75 22.30 -23.10
N GLU A 23 14.06 21.06 -22.74
CA GLU A 23 13.07 20.11 -22.30
C GLU A 23 12.28 20.82 -21.21
N GLN A 24 11.03 21.17 -21.50
CA GLN A 24 10.16 21.66 -20.44
C GLN A 24 10.16 20.57 -19.36
N PRO A 25 10.51 20.93 -18.12
CA PRO A 25 10.50 19.92 -17.07
C PRO A 25 9.15 19.24 -17.08
N GLY A 26 9.15 17.93 -17.26
CA GLY A 26 7.94 17.12 -17.30
C GLY A 26 7.11 17.32 -16.02
N PRO A 27 5.85 16.90 -16.00
CA PRO A 27 5.01 17.02 -14.82
C PRO A 27 5.66 16.32 -13.63
N VAL A 28 5.45 16.88 -12.43
CA VAL A 28 5.97 16.33 -11.18
C VAL A 28 4.84 15.60 -10.45
N ILE A 29 5.05 14.33 -10.13
CA ILE A 29 4.18 13.53 -9.27
C ILE A 29 4.70 13.68 -7.83
N GLY A 30 3.84 14.07 -6.88
CA GLY A 30 4.14 14.00 -5.46
C GLY A 30 3.69 12.66 -4.89
N LEU A 31 4.61 11.85 -4.38
CA LEU A 31 4.27 10.58 -3.74
C LEU A 31 4.38 10.75 -2.22
N LEU A 32 3.23 10.79 -1.55
CA LEU A 32 3.06 10.82 -0.09
C LEU A 32 2.81 9.41 0.41
N HIS A 33 3.68 8.87 1.24
CA HIS A 33 3.54 7.50 1.70
C HIS A 33 3.73 7.37 3.21
N ALA A 34 2.87 6.57 3.87
CA ALA A 34 2.96 6.33 5.31
C ALA A 34 4.21 5.53 5.70
N ALA A 35 4.65 4.58 4.88
CA ALA A 35 5.84 3.77 5.14
C ALA A 35 7.14 4.46 4.73
N SER A 36 8.25 3.73 4.87
CA SER A 36 9.60 4.14 4.46
C SER A 36 9.87 3.89 2.97
N ALA A 37 10.94 4.51 2.45
CA ALA A 37 11.45 4.26 1.11
C ALA A 37 11.81 2.78 0.88
N SER A 38 12.36 2.11 1.89
CA SER A 38 12.73 0.69 1.79
C SER A 38 11.52 -0.24 1.64
N TYR A 39 10.40 0.07 2.30
CA TYR A 39 9.14 -0.65 2.09
C TYR A 39 8.60 -0.41 0.68
N PHE A 40 8.57 0.84 0.23
CA PHE A 40 8.05 1.19 -1.09
C PHE A 40 8.90 0.61 -2.24
N ALA A 41 10.18 0.35 -2.02
CA ALA A 41 11.09 -0.18 -3.06
C ALA A 41 10.55 -1.46 -3.74
N GLN A 42 9.79 -2.29 -3.04
CA GLN A 42 9.15 -3.50 -3.60
C GLN A 42 7.91 -3.19 -4.45
N LEU A 43 7.27 -2.03 -4.25
CA LEU A 43 6.05 -1.58 -4.94
C LEU A 43 6.36 -0.62 -6.11
N ALA A 44 7.51 0.06 -6.04
CA ALA A 44 7.94 1.05 -7.01
C ALA A 44 7.99 0.53 -8.46
N PRO A 45 8.47 -0.70 -8.74
CA PRO A 45 8.47 -1.24 -10.10
C PRO A 45 7.06 -1.33 -10.70
N SER A 46 6.08 -1.76 -9.90
CA SER A 46 4.70 -1.90 -10.35
C SER A 46 4.04 -0.54 -10.61
N PHE A 47 4.29 0.45 -9.75
CA PHE A 47 3.85 1.82 -9.97
C PHE A 47 4.46 2.41 -11.26
N ALA A 48 5.77 2.26 -11.44
CA ALA A 48 6.48 2.71 -12.63
C ALA A 48 5.98 1.99 -13.89
N GLN A 49 5.65 0.70 -13.81
CA GLN A 49 5.04 -0.05 -14.90
C GLN A 49 3.69 0.56 -15.30
N GLY A 50 2.81 0.87 -14.34
CA GLY A 50 1.52 1.50 -14.61
C GLY A 50 1.66 2.88 -15.29
N LEU A 51 2.64 3.68 -14.89
CA LEU A 51 3.00 4.92 -15.57
C LEU A 51 3.44 4.67 -17.02
N LYS A 52 4.34 3.68 -17.22
CA LYS A 52 4.90 3.35 -18.52
C LYS A 52 3.87 2.84 -19.52
N GLU A 53 2.88 2.06 -19.09
CA GLU A 53 1.76 1.56 -19.91
C GLU A 53 0.98 2.72 -20.57
N SER A 54 1.04 3.89 -19.97
CA SER A 54 0.39 5.10 -20.46
C SER A 54 1.35 6.14 -21.03
N GLY A 55 2.64 5.81 -21.22
CA GLY A 55 3.63 6.64 -21.88
C GLY A 55 4.44 7.56 -20.97
N TYR A 56 4.36 7.40 -19.64
CA TYR A 56 5.19 8.14 -18.69
C TYR A 56 6.31 7.27 -18.11
N THR A 57 7.54 7.76 -18.19
CA THR A 57 8.72 7.07 -17.66
C THR A 57 9.43 7.98 -16.66
N PRO A 58 9.48 7.59 -15.36
CA PRO A 58 10.18 8.36 -14.34
C PRO A 58 11.63 8.66 -14.74
N GLY A 59 12.04 9.92 -14.56
CA GLY A 59 13.39 10.39 -14.92
C GLY A 59 13.58 10.72 -16.40
N GLN A 60 12.57 10.47 -17.28
CA GLN A 60 12.59 10.87 -18.69
C GLN A 60 11.59 11.99 -19.00
N ASN A 61 10.30 11.73 -18.81
CA ASN A 61 9.24 12.68 -19.15
C ASN A 61 8.28 12.96 -17.99
N VAL A 62 8.57 12.42 -16.81
CA VAL A 62 7.87 12.69 -15.55
C VAL A 62 8.88 12.59 -14.40
N ALA A 63 8.77 13.48 -13.42
CA ALA A 63 9.54 13.43 -12.18
C ALA A 63 8.65 12.92 -11.03
N ILE A 64 9.26 12.28 -10.01
CA ILE A 64 8.56 11.88 -8.79
C ILE A 64 9.28 12.49 -7.60
N GLU A 65 8.55 13.27 -6.80
CA GLU A 65 9.00 13.76 -5.50
C GLU A 65 8.39 12.92 -4.39
N TYR A 66 9.23 12.32 -3.57
CA TYR A 66 8.82 11.42 -2.51
C TYR A 66 8.76 12.12 -1.15
N ARG A 67 7.75 11.78 -0.36
CA ARG A 67 7.60 12.16 1.05
C ARG A 67 7.23 10.92 1.87
N TRP A 68 8.11 10.55 2.77
CA TRP A 68 8.01 9.35 3.60
C TRP A 68 7.68 9.73 5.03
N ALA A 69 6.58 9.20 5.57
CA ALA A 69 6.25 9.38 6.97
C ALA A 69 7.00 8.42 7.89
N GLU A 70 7.53 7.29 7.35
CA GLU A 70 8.33 6.30 8.08
C GLU A 70 7.59 5.71 9.30
N GLY A 71 6.28 5.41 9.15
CA GLY A 71 5.41 4.93 10.23
C GLY A 71 4.87 6.03 11.15
N HIS A 72 5.40 7.25 11.06
CA HIS A 72 4.98 8.39 11.86
C HIS A 72 3.82 9.14 11.20
N TYR A 73 2.59 8.67 11.45
CA TYR A 73 1.38 9.23 10.82
C TYR A 73 1.15 10.72 11.11
N ASP A 74 1.63 11.23 12.24
CA ASP A 74 1.58 12.64 12.64
C ASP A 74 2.37 13.56 11.70
N ARG A 75 3.34 13.05 10.95
CA ARG A 75 4.12 13.81 9.95
C ARG A 75 3.35 14.06 8.65
N LEU A 76 2.35 13.24 8.33
CA LEU A 76 1.66 13.28 7.03
C LEU A 76 1.05 14.64 6.66
N PRO A 77 0.41 15.39 7.58
CA PRO A 77 -0.12 16.72 7.24
C PRO A 77 0.95 17.70 6.75
N ALA A 78 2.11 17.75 7.42
CA ALA A 78 3.22 18.61 7.02
C ALA A 78 3.80 18.18 5.67
N LEU A 79 4.02 16.87 5.47
CA LEU A 79 4.53 16.32 4.22
C LEU A 79 3.57 16.55 3.04
N ALA A 80 2.26 16.48 3.27
CA ALA A 80 1.26 16.82 2.26
C ALA A 80 1.32 18.32 1.89
N ALA A 81 1.43 19.20 2.88
CA ALA A 81 1.57 20.64 2.66
C ALA A 81 2.84 21.00 1.85
N GLU A 82 3.95 20.30 2.07
CA GLU A 82 5.17 20.46 1.26
C GLU A 82 4.90 20.15 -0.21
N LEU A 83 4.21 19.05 -0.54
CA LEU A 83 3.88 18.70 -1.92
C LEU A 83 2.95 19.73 -2.56
N VAL A 84 1.99 20.26 -1.80
CA VAL A 84 1.11 21.36 -2.26
C VAL A 84 1.93 22.62 -2.56
N ALA A 85 2.85 23.01 -1.68
CA ALA A 85 3.73 24.17 -1.89
C ALA A 85 4.65 23.99 -3.12
N ARG A 86 5.02 22.76 -3.46
CA ARG A 86 5.77 22.39 -4.67
C ARG A 86 4.92 22.42 -5.94
N GLN A 87 3.61 22.62 -5.82
CA GLN A 87 2.66 22.64 -6.95
C GLN A 87 2.79 21.40 -7.85
N VAL A 88 2.88 20.22 -7.24
CA VAL A 88 2.93 18.95 -7.99
C VAL A 88 1.67 18.78 -8.85
N ALA A 89 1.80 18.11 -10.00
CA ALA A 89 0.69 17.91 -10.94
C ALA A 89 -0.36 16.93 -10.40
N VAL A 90 0.04 15.98 -9.54
CA VAL A 90 -0.84 15.00 -8.90
C VAL A 90 -0.17 14.49 -7.63
N ILE A 91 -0.94 14.24 -6.58
CA ILE A 91 -0.47 13.58 -5.34
C ILE A 91 -0.90 12.12 -5.38
N VAL A 92 0.04 11.20 -5.22
CA VAL A 92 -0.22 9.79 -4.95
C VAL A 92 -0.14 9.58 -3.44
N ALA A 93 -1.24 9.16 -2.82
CA ALA A 93 -1.33 8.94 -1.37
C ALA A 93 -1.39 7.44 -1.08
N GLY A 94 -0.25 6.85 -0.72
CA GLY A 94 -0.09 5.41 -0.51
C GLY A 94 0.19 5.01 0.94
N GLY A 95 -0.04 3.75 1.24
CA GLY A 95 0.15 3.19 2.58
C GLY A 95 -1.03 3.40 3.51
N GLY A 96 -2.26 3.39 2.97
CA GLY A 96 -3.51 3.36 3.74
C GLY A 96 -4.32 4.66 3.69
N THR A 97 -5.29 4.73 4.56
CA THR A 97 -6.29 5.81 4.63
C THR A 97 -5.71 7.13 5.14
N THR A 98 -4.75 7.07 6.06
CA THR A 98 -4.20 8.28 6.71
C THR A 98 -3.52 9.23 5.72
N PRO A 99 -2.65 8.76 4.78
CA PRO A 99 -2.09 9.64 3.75
C PRO A 99 -3.14 10.25 2.83
N ALA A 100 -4.19 9.49 2.48
CA ALA A 100 -5.28 9.97 1.64
C ALA A 100 -6.05 11.12 2.30
N LYS A 101 -6.38 10.98 3.60
CA LYS A 101 -7.01 12.02 4.41
C LYS A 101 -6.12 13.25 4.55
N ALA A 102 -4.81 13.07 4.79
CA ALA A 102 -3.85 14.17 4.88
C ALA A 102 -3.74 14.95 3.57
N ALA A 103 -3.64 14.26 2.43
CA ALA A 103 -3.60 14.89 1.12
C ALA A 103 -4.91 15.64 0.81
N LYS A 104 -6.08 15.02 1.07
CA LYS A 104 -7.40 15.64 0.88
C LYS A 104 -7.59 16.90 1.73
N ALA A 105 -7.08 16.90 2.96
CA ALA A 105 -7.13 18.07 3.83
C ALA A 105 -6.20 19.21 3.38
N ALA A 106 -5.07 18.87 2.72
CA ALA A 106 -4.07 19.84 2.29
C ALA A 106 -4.46 20.58 0.99
N THR A 107 -5.27 19.99 0.12
CA THR A 107 -5.65 20.60 -1.16
C THR A 107 -7.02 20.15 -1.66
N SER A 108 -7.77 21.08 -2.27
CA SER A 108 -9.01 20.81 -2.99
C SER A 108 -8.84 20.88 -4.51
N THR A 109 -7.65 21.23 -5.01
CA THR A 109 -7.41 21.52 -6.44
C THR A 109 -6.42 20.56 -7.08
N ILE A 110 -5.34 20.18 -6.38
CA ILE A 110 -4.38 19.21 -6.91
C ILE A 110 -5.05 17.82 -6.91
N PRO A 111 -5.08 17.11 -8.04
CA PRO A 111 -5.57 15.75 -8.14
C PRO A 111 -4.90 14.80 -7.13
N ILE A 112 -5.67 13.91 -6.53
CA ILE A 112 -5.18 12.92 -5.59
C ILE A 112 -5.57 11.52 -6.08
N VAL A 113 -4.58 10.62 -6.15
CA VAL A 113 -4.78 9.18 -6.38
C VAL A 113 -4.40 8.44 -5.11
N PHE A 114 -5.37 7.89 -4.38
CA PHE A 114 -5.09 7.13 -3.18
C PHE A 114 -4.93 5.64 -3.44
N ILE A 115 -4.21 4.94 -2.54
CA ILE A 115 -4.16 3.48 -2.44
C ILE A 115 -4.42 3.13 -0.97
N SER A 116 -5.57 2.51 -0.69
CA SER A 116 -5.99 2.13 0.66
C SER A 116 -6.76 0.82 0.64
N ALA A 117 -6.63 0.04 1.71
CA ALA A 117 -7.41 -1.18 1.89
C ALA A 117 -8.76 -0.97 2.60
N ALA A 118 -8.98 0.19 3.19
CA ALA A 118 -10.26 0.53 3.80
C ALA A 118 -11.33 0.89 2.76
N ASP A 119 -12.59 0.81 3.16
CA ASP A 119 -13.71 1.33 2.38
C ASP A 119 -13.61 2.87 2.28
N PRO A 120 -13.32 3.44 1.11
CA PRO A 120 -13.04 4.85 0.97
C PRO A 120 -14.27 5.75 1.17
N VAL A 121 -15.48 5.19 1.05
CA VAL A 121 -16.73 5.90 1.30
C VAL A 121 -16.95 6.00 2.81
N LYS A 122 -16.88 4.87 3.54
CA LYS A 122 -16.96 4.87 5.01
C LYS A 122 -15.87 5.70 5.66
N ALA A 123 -14.65 5.68 5.09
CA ALA A 123 -13.53 6.49 5.55
C ALA A 123 -13.69 7.99 5.25
N GLY A 124 -14.69 8.40 4.46
CA GLY A 124 -14.92 9.80 4.08
C GLY A 124 -13.90 10.36 3.08
N ILE A 125 -13.21 9.48 2.34
CA ILE A 125 -12.24 9.88 1.31
C ILE A 125 -12.96 10.33 0.04
N VAL A 126 -13.99 9.59 -0.37
CA VAL A 126 -14.80 9.85 -1.57
C VAL A 126 -16.29 9.73 -1.27
N ASP A 127 -17.13 10.33 -2.11
CA ASP A 127 -18.60 10.32 -1.94
C ASP A 127 -19.20 8.98 -2.37
N SER A 128 -18.68 8.38 -3.45
CA SER A 128 -19.08 7.05 -3.93
C SER A 128 -17.97 6.40 -4.76
N LEU A 129 -18.05 5.07 -4.95
CA LEU A 129 -17.05 4.34 -5.74
C LEU A 129 -17.14 4.67 -7.23
N ASN A 130 -18.34 4.86 -7.77
CA ASN A 130 -18.55 5.11 -9.20
C ASN A 130 -18.33 6.58 -9.57
N ARG A 131 -18.57 7.50 -8.64
CA ARG A 131 -18.39 8.95 -8.83
C ARG A 131 -17.74 9.50 -7.56
N PRO A 132 -16.41 9.49 -7.49
CA PRO A 132 -15.68 9.86 -6.28
C PRO A 132 -15.95 11.29 -5.81
N GLY A 133 -16.22 12.19 -6.76
CA GLY A 133 -16.39 13.62 -6.50
C GLY A 133 -15.08 14.36 -6.23
N GLY A 134 -15.12 15.70 -6.37
CA GLY A 134 -13.97 16.55 -6.05
C GLY A 134 -12.69 16.22 -6.82
N ASN A 135 -11.56 16.32 -6.12
CA ASN A 135 -10.22 16.12 -6.67
C ASN A 135 -9.60 14.75 -6.32
N VAL A 136 -10.38 13.81 -5.76
CA VAL A 136 -9.85 12.54 -5.24
C VAL A 136 -10.39 11.36 -6.04
N THR A 137 -9.52 10.44 -6.44
CA THR A 137 -9.84 9.12 -6.96
C THR A 137 -8.79 8.12 -6.49
N GLY A 138 -8.86 6.85 -6.87
CA GLY A 138 -7.80 5.91 -6.52
C GLY A 138 -8.18 4.44 -6.58
N VAL A 139 -7.44 3.67 -5.79
CA VAL A 139 -7.55 2.22 -5.71
C VAL A 139 -7.93 1.82 -4.28
N SER A 140 -9.07 1.14 -4.14
CA SER A 140 -9.50 0.53 -2.88
C SER A 140 -9.20 -0.96 -2.93
N LEU A 141 -8.25 -1.41 -2.12
CA LEU A 141 -7.81 -2.81 -2.06
C LEU A 141 -8.81 -3.72 -1.32
N ILE A 142 -9.97 -3.21 -0.93
CA ILE A 142 -11.07 -3.89 -0.22
C ILE A 142 -10.56 -4.73 0.96
N GLY A 143 -9.99 -4.05 1.97
CA GLY A 143 -9.47 -4.72 3.16
C GLY A 143 -10.53 -5.10 4.19
N SER A 144 -11.60 -4.33 4.30
CA SER A 144 -12.54 -4.45 5.41
C SER A 144 -13.32 -5.77 5.47
N ALA A 145 -13.65 -6.38 4.34
CA ALA A 145 -14.27 -7.71 4.31
C ALA A 145 -13.26 -8.85 4.58
N LEU A 146 -11.96 -8.55 4.61
CA LEU A 146 -10.91 -9.57 4.74
C LEU A 146 -10.63 -9.98 6.18
N GLU A 147 -10.91 -9.14 7.17
CA GLU A 147 -10.68 -9.48 8.58
C GLU A 147 -11.50 -10.70 8.99
N ALA A 148 -12.78 -10.74 8.58
CA ALA A 148 -13.63 -11.90 8.82
C ALA A 148 -13.12 -13.16 8.11
N LYS A 149 -12.64 -13.04 6.86
CA LYS A 149 -12.08 -14.17 6.12
C LYS A 149 -10.77 -14.63 6.73
N LYS A 150 -9.88 -13.71 7.11
CA LYS A 150 -8.62 -14.04 7.81
C LYS A 150 -8.89 -14.79 9.10
N LEU A 151 -9.82 -14.31 9.93
CA LEU A 151 -10.15 -14.99 11.17
C LEU A 151 -10.72 -16.39 10.94
N GLY A 152 -11.58 -16.56 9.93
CA GLY A 152 -12.08 -17.89 9.53
C GLY A 152 -10.96 -18.84 9.13
N LEU A 153 -10.04 -18.39 8.26
CA LEU A 153 -8.86 -19.16 7.86
C LEU A 153 -7.95 -19.51 9.04
N LEU A 154 -7.74 -18.57 9.97
CA LEU A 154 -6.96 -18.81 11.16
C LEU A 154 -7.61 -19.86 12.07
N HIS A 155 -8.93 -19.81 12.20
CA HIS A 155 -9.67 -20.81 12.98
C HIS A 155 -9.63 -22.22 12.34
N GLU A 156 -9.65 -22.30 11.01
CA GLU A 156 -9.46 -23.58 10.29
C GLU A 156 -8.06 -24.19 10.55
N VAL A 157 -7.03 -23.33 10.65
CA VAL A 157 -5.64 -23.73 10.88
C VAL A 157 -5.36 -24.01 12.37
N ALA A 158 -6.04 -23.31 13.26
CA ALA A 158 -5.88 -23.44 14.72
C ALA A 158 -7.24 -23.66 15.42
N PRO A 159 -7.95 -24.77 15.16
CA PRO A 159 -9.32 -24.98 15.65
C PRO A 159 -9.38 -25.15 17.20
N GLY A 160 -8.26 -25.45 17.85
CA GLY A 160 -8.17 -25.54 19.30
C GLY A 160 -8.02 -24.20 20.01
N ALA A 161 -7.84 -23.09 19.28
CA ALA A 161 -7.69 -21.75 19.87
C ALA A 161 -9.07 -21.18 20.26
N SER A 162 -9.43 -21.31 21.54
CA SER A 162 -10.64 -20.70 22.10
C SER A 162 -10.53 -19.18 22.27
N THR A 163 -9.29 -18.68 22.41
CA THR A 163 -8.95 -17.26 22.51
C THR A 163 -8.01 -16.90 21.37
N VAL A 164 -8.37 -15.88 20.58
CA VAL A 164 -7.57 -15.35 19.48
C VAL A 164 -7.17 -13.90 19.79
N ALA A 165 -5.90 -13.57 19.57
CA ALA A 165 -5.44 -12.19 19.66
C ALA A 165 -5.51 -11.49 18.29
N ALA A 166 -5.81 -10.19 18.29
CA ALA A 166 -5.67 -9.32 17.14
C ALA A 166 -4.68 -8.20 17.45
N LEU A 167 -3.59 -8.13 16.69
CA LEU A 167 -2.59 -7.05 16.80
C LEU A 167 -3.00 -5.90 15.90
N ILE A 168 -3.29 -4.73 16.49
CA ILE A 168 -3.82 -3.55 15.82
C ILE A 168 -2.95 -2.34 16.16
N ASN A 169 -2.60 -1.53 15.14
CA ASN A 169 -1.89 -0.27 15.36
C ASN A 169 -2.89 0.84 15.73
N PRO A 170 -2.85 1.39 16.98
CA PRO A 170 -3.80 2.41 17.41
C PRO A 170 -3.63 3.75 16.66
N ASN A 171 -2.48 3.98 16.03
CA ASN A 171 -2.18 5.21 15.29
C ASN A 171 -2.73 5.19 13.86
N TYR A 172 -3.17 4.02 13.38
CA TYR A 172 -3.79 3.90 12.07
C TYR A 172 -5.21 4.46 12.07
N ALA A 173 -5.57 5.25 11.06
CA ALA A 173 -6.87 5.95 11.02
C ALA A 173 -8.08 5.01 11.07
N ASP A 174 -7.92 3.76 10.62
CA ASP A 174 -9.01 2.78 10.57
C ASP A 174 -8.89 1.70 11.66
N ALA A 175 -8.05 1.93 12.70
CA ALA A 175 -7.80 0.97 13.78
C ALA A 175 -9.10 0.50 14.46
N GLN A 176 -10.02 1.43 14.76
CA GLN A 176 -11.28 1.06 15.40
C GLN A 176 -12.16 0.22 14.49
N MET A 177 -12.19 0.51 13.18
CA MET A 177 -12.94 -0.28 12.20
C MET A 177 -12.37 -1.71 12.11
N GLN A 178 -11.04 -1.88 12.12
CA GLN A 178 -10.41 -3.20 12.17
C GLN A 178 -10.83 -3.97 13.44
N VAL A 179 -10.82 -3.31 14.60
CA VAL A 179 -11.25 -3.93 15.87
C VAL A 179 -12.70 -4.39 15.77
N ASP A 180 -13.60 -3.54 15.30
CA ASP A 180 -15.04 -3.85 15.20
C ASP A 180 -15.30 -5.03 14.25
N GLU A 181 -14.59 -5.09 13.13
CA GLU A 181 -14.71 -6.17 12.16
C GLU A 181 -14.19 -7.51 12.68
N VAL A 182 -13.01 -7.50 13.33
CA VAL A 182 -12.46 -8.72 13.94
C VAL A 182 -13.36 -9.19 15.09
N ALA A 183 -13.89 -8.26 15.92
CA ALA A 183 -14.81 -8.58 17.01
C ALA A 183 -16.10 -9.23 16.50
N ALA A 184 -16.69 -8.65 15.43
CA ALA A 184 -17.87 -9.22 14.80
C ALA A 184 -17.59 -10.61 14.18
N ALA A 185 -16.39 -10.82 13.65
CA ALA A 185 -15.98 -12.12 13.11
C ALA A 185 -15.75 -13.14 14.23
N ALA A 186 -15.07 -12.76 15.32
CA ALA A 186 -14.81 -13.61 16.49
C ALA A 186 -16.12 -14.11 17.12
N ALA A 187 -17.12 -13.21 17.28
CA ALA A 187 -18.43 -13.59 17.78
C ALA A 187 -19.16 -14.61 16.89
N ARG A 188 -18.98 -14.52 15.56
CA ARG A 188 -19.60 -15.50 14.62
C ARG A 188 -18.93 -16.86 14.66
N VAL A 189 -17.62 -16.91 14.87
CA VAL A 189 -16.85 -18.15 14.97
C VAL A 189 -16.93 -18.77 16.37
N GLY A 190 -17.32 -17.97 17.38
CA GLY A 190 -17.46 -18.43 18.76
C GLY A 190 -16.13 -18.46 19.54
N VAL A 191 -15.17 -17.59 19.19
CA VAL A 191 -13.90 -17.45 19.91
C VAL A 191 -13.85 -16.16 20.71
N GLU A 192 -13.12 -16.18 21.83
CA GLU A 192 -12.82 -14.97 22.60
C GLU A 192 -11.77 -14.13 21.86
N LEU A 193 -11.98 -12.80 21.78
CA LEU A 193 -11.05 -11.87 21.15
C LEU A 193 -10.28 -11.06 22.19
N VAL A 194 -8.94 -11.08 22.08
CA VAL A 194 -8.05 -10.18 22.81
C VAL A 194 -7.47 -9.16 21.81
N THR A 195 -7.83 -7.88 21.95
CA THR A 195 -7.24 -6.82 21.14
C THR A 195 -5.93 -6.35 21.74
N LEU A 196 -4.83 -6.51 21.02
CA LEU A 196 -3.49 -6.05 21.36
C LEU A 196 -3.19 -4.77 20.57
N ARG A 197 -2.72 -3.73 21.26
CA ARG A 197 -2.42 -2.44 20.64
C ARG A 197 -0.90 -2.22 20.62
N ALA A 198 -0.34 -1.95 19.42
CA ALA A 198 1.07 -1.64 19.27
C ALA A 198 1.26 -0.75 18.02
N GLY A 199 2.06 0.30 18.12
CA GLY A 199 2.40 1.23 17.05
C GLY A 199 3.91 1.29 16.74
N ASN A 200 4.73 0.50 17.47
CA ASN A 200 6.18 0.46 17.29
C ASN A 200 6.77 -0.87 17.79
N ALA A 201 8.07 -1.07 17.56
CA ALA A 201 8.77 -2.31 17.90
C ALA A 201 8.68 -2.68 19.39
N ALA A 202 8.85 -1.74 20.31
CA ALA A 202 8.82 -2.00 21.75
C ALA A 202 7.40 -2.38 22.21
N GLU A 203 6.37 -1.74 21.66
CA GLU A 203 4.98 -2.06 21.96
C GLU A 203 4.58 -3.44 21.40
N ILE A 204 5.15 -3.89 20.28
CA ILE A 204 4.96 -5.24 19.74
C ILE A 204 5.47 -6.28 20.74
N ASP A 205 6.66 -6.09 21.31
CA ASP A 205 7.20 -7.01 22.32
C ASP A 205 6.26 -7.09 23.53
N THR A 206 5.75 -5.95 24.02
CA THR A 206 4.77 -5.88 25.12
C THR A 206 3.44 -6.56 24.73
N ALA A 207 2.97 -6.38 23.50
CA ALA A 207 1.76 -7.01 23.00
C ALA A 207 1.89 -8.54 22.98
N PHE A 208 3.05 -9.08 22.61
CA PHE A 208 3.28 -10.52 22.66
C PHE A 208 3.35 -11.06 24.11
N ALA A 209 3.91 -10.31 25.06
CA ALA A 209 3.84 -10.68 26.47
C ALA A 209 2.39 -10.77 26.95
N THR A 210 1.57 -9.76 26.62
CA THR A 210 0.13 -9.76 26.95
C THR A 210 -0.62 -10.92 26.28
N LEU A 211 -0.29 -11.25 25.03
CA LEU A 211 -0.86 -12.39 24.30
C LEU A 211 -0.68 -13.69 25.10
N LEU A 212 0.53 -13.92 25.61
CA LEU A 212 0.88 -15.11 26.39
C LEU A 212 0.16 -15.12 27.74
N GLU A 213 0.13 -14.00 28.45
CA GLU A 213 -0.57 -13.85 29.73
C GLU A 213 -2.08 -14.12 29.60
N ARG A 214 -2.67 -13.74 28.47
CA ARG A 214 -4.10 -13.94 28.18
C ARG A 214 -4.39 -15.34 27.63
N GLY A 215 -3.38 -16.17 27.38
CA GLY A 215 -3.53 -17.52 26.86
C GLY A 215 -4.10 -17.58 25.45
N ALA A 216 -3.87 -16.55 24.61
CA ALA A 216 -4.32 -16.57 23.25
C ALA A 216 -3.58 -17.64 22.44
N GLY A 217 -4.34 -18.55 21.82
CA GLY A 217 -3.82 -19.71 21.06
C GLY A 217 -3.53 -19.42 19.60
N ALA A 218 -3.90 -18.23 19.09
CA ALA A 218 -3.64 -17.82 17.71
C ALA A 218 -3.60 -16.29 17.61
N LEU A 219 -2.98 -15.77 16.54
CA LEU A 219 -2.81 -14.34 16.32
C LEU A 219 -3.25 -13.92 14.91
N LEU A 220 -4.07 -12.88 14.83
CA LEU A 220 -4.36 -12.17 13.60
C LEU A 220 -3.60 -10.83 13.61
N VAL A 221 -2.80 -10.58 12.58
CA VAL A 221 -2.11 -9.29 12.40
C VAL A 221 -2.96 -8.39 11.50
N GLY A 222 -3.41 -7.27 12.06
CA GLY A 222 -4.15 -6.23 11.35
C GLY A 222 -3.32 -5.55 10.28
N GLU A 223 -3.97 -5.01 9.27
CA GLU A 223 -3.27 -4.32 8.18
C GLU A 223 -2.69 -2.99 8.65
N ASP A 224 -1.37 -2.86 8.57
CA ASP A 224 -0.66 -1.62 8.89
C ASP A 224 0.74 -1.62 8.26
N VAL A 225 1.19 -0.45 7.80
CA VAL A 225 2.50 -0.31 7.14
C VAL A 225 3.68 -0.47 8.08
N GLU A 226 3.51 -0.11 9.36
CA GLU A 226 4.54 -0.30 10.38
C GLU A 226 4.71 -1.79 10.72
N PHE A 227 3.60 -2.54 10.81
CA PHE A 227 3.68 -3.99 10.94
C PHE A 227 4.36 -4.65 9.74
N ALA A 228 4.09 -4.16 8.53
CA ALA A 228 4.80 -4.63 7.34
C ALA A 228 6.31 -4.31 7.39
N ALA A 229 6.71 -3.16 7.90
CA ALA A 229 8.11 -2.82 8.13
C ALA A 229 8.75 -3.71 9.21
N LEU A 230 8.03 -3.97 10.30
CA LEU A 230 8.46 -4.78 11.45
C LEU A 230 8.13 -6.28 11.29
N ARG A 231 7.78 -6.75 10.09
CA ARG A 231 7.34 -8.14 9.84
C ARG A 231 8.29 -9.20 10.35
N ARG A 232 9.62 -8.96 10.26
CA ARG A 232 10.62 -9.93 10.75
C ARG A 232 10.55 -10.11 12.27
N GLN A 233 10.33 -9.02 13.01
CA GLN A 233 10.14 -9.09 14.47
C GLN A 233 8.86 -9.85 14.82
N ILE A 234 7.73 -9.49 14.18
CA ILE A 234 6.44 -10.13 14.44
C ILE A 234 6.50 -11.63 14.14
N VAL A 235 7.07 -12.01 12.99
CA VAL A 235 7.25 -13.42 12.59
C VAL A 235 8.16 -14.16 13.56
N ALA A 236 9.28 -13.55 13.98
CA ALA A 236 10.20 -14.17 14.96
C ALA A 236 9.56 -14.39 16.33
N LEU A 237 8.75 -13.44 16.80
CA LEU A 237 8.00 -13.57 18.05
C LEU A 237 6.94 -14.66 17.95
N ALA A 238 6.16 -14.70 16.86
CA ALA A 238 5.17 -15.76 16.63
C ALA A 238 5.82 -17.15 16.61
N ALA A 239 6.94 -17.31 15.92
CA ALA A 239 7.69 -18.56 15.85
C ALA A 239 8.28 -18.95 17.22
N ARG A 240 8.87 -18.00 17.96
CA ARG A 240 9.45 -18.23 19.30
C ARG A 240 8.42 -18.78 20.28
N HIS A 241 7.20 -18.26 20.22
CA HIS A 241 6.14 -18.62 21.15
C HIS A 241 5.19 -19.69 20.60
N ALA A 242 5.51 -20.25 19.44
CA ALA A 242 4.71 -21.26 18.75
C ALA A 242 3.23 -20.83 18.52
N ILE A 243 3.00 -19.56 18.16
CA ILE A 243 1.67 -18.99 17.94
C ILE A 243 1.30 -19.08 16.44
N PRO A 244 0.31 -19.89 16.05
CA PRO A 244 -0.27 -19.86 14.70
C PRO A 244 -0.76 -18.45 14.38
N THR A 245 -0.26 -17.88 13.27
CA THR A 245 -0.51 -16.47 12.94
C THR A 245 -0.90 -16.30 11.49
N ILE A 246 -1.95 -15.50 11.26
CA ILE A 246 -2.34 -15.05 9.93
C ILE A 246 -1.96 -13.58 9.70
N TYR A 247 -1.47 -13.31 8.50
CA TYR A 247 -0.99 -12.00 8.06
C TYR A 247 -1.79 -11.48 6.87
N PHE A 248 -1.68 -10.17 6.60
CA PHE A 248 -2.40 -9.50 5.51
C PHE A 248 -1.64 -9.46 4.19
N GLN A 249 -0.37 -9.89 4.16
CA GLN A 249 0.43 -9.92 2.92
C GLN A 249 1.50 -11.01 2.94
N LYS A 250 1.84 -11.51 1.76
CA LYS A 250 2.74 -12.65 1.55
C LYS A 250 4.17 -12.45 2.04
N GLU A 251 4.64 -11.22 2.14
CA GLU A 251 5.99 -10.90 2.59
C GLU A 251 6.25 -11.34 4.04
N PHE A 252 5.20 -11.48 4.85
CA PHE A 252 5.32 -12.12 6.18
C PHE A 252 5.58 -13.62 6.05
N VAL A 253 4.90 -14.30 5.13
CA VAL A 253 5.07 -15.72 4.89
C VAL A 253 6.45 -16.00 4.29
N ALA A 254 6.91 -15.17 3.36
CA ALA A 254 8.27 -15.21 2.84
C ALA A 254 9.34 -14.98 3.92
N ALA A 255 9.01 -14.24 5.00
CA ALA A 255 9.88 -14.05 6.16
C ALA A 255 9.80 -15.20 7.18
N GLY A 256 9.01 -16.26 6.92
CA GLY A 256 8.84 -17.41 7.80
C GLY A 256 7.50 -17.45 8.54
N GLY A 257 6.55 -16.57 8.24
CA GLY A 257 5.18 -16.60 8.78
C GLY A 257 4.40 -17.83 8.29
N LEU A 258 3.29 -18.15 8.98
CA LEU A 258 2.51 -19.36 8.70
C LEU A 258 1.60 -19.23 7.48
N ILE A 259 0.72 -18.25 7.49
CA ILE A 259 -0.30 -18.04 6.44
C ILE A 259 -0.56 -16.55 6.23
N SER A 260 -0.80 -16.15 5.00
CA SER A 260 -1.30 -14.82 4.67
C SER A 260 -2.54 -14.90 3.78
N TYR A 261 -3.41 -13.92 3.93
CA TYR A 261 -4.52 -13.69 3.03
C TYR A 261 -4.73 -12.19 2.85
N GLY A 262 -4.61 -11.71 1.63
CA GLY A 262 -4.73 -10.28 1.36
C GLY A 262 -4.74 -9.92 -0.12
N PRO A 263 -4.89 -8.62 -0.44
CA PRO A 263 -4.92 -8.16 -1.82
C PRO A 263 -3.53 -8.15 -2.46
N HIS A 264 -3.49 -8.17 -3.78
CA HIS A 264 -2.26 -7.95 -4.55
C HIS A 264 -1.86 -6.46 -4.51
N PHE A 265 -1.04 -6.06 -3.55
CA PHE A 265 -0.57 -4.67 -3.41
C PHE A 265 0.15 -4.17 -4.67
N THR A 266 0.96 -5.01 -5.31
CA THR A 266 1.67 -4.66 -6.54
C THR A 266 0.72 -4.30 -7.69
N ASP A 267 -0.41 -5.01 -7.85
CA ASP A 267 -1.43 -4.66 -8.85
C ASP A 267 -2.11 -3.33 -8.50
N GLY A 268 -2.40 -3.08 -7.23
CA GLY A 268 -2.95 -1.81 -6.76
C GLY A 268 -2.06 -0.61 -7.11
N TYR A 269 -0.75 -0.74 -6.93
CA TYR A 269 0.20 0.32 -7.31
C TYR A 269 0.34 0.47 -8.82
N ARG A 270 0.27 -0.62 -9.59
CA ARG A 270 0.22 -0.54 -11.06
C ARG A 270 -1.01 0.23 -11.54
N GLN A 271 -2.18 -0.06 -10.98
CA GLN A 271 -3.43 0.65 -11.28
C GLN A 271 -3.34 2.13 -10.91
N ALA A 272 -2.73 2.46 -9.76
CA ALA A 272 -2.49 3.84 -9.38
C ALA A 272 -1.60 4.58 -10.39
N GLY A 273 -0.55 3.93 -10.92
CA GLY A 273 0.28 4.48 -11.99
C GLY A 273 -0.50 4.77 -13.26
N ILE A 274 -1.42 3.88 -13.66
CA ILE A 274 -2.32 4.10 -14.79
C ILE A 274 -3.23 5.31 -14.52
N TYR A 275 -3.81 5.45 -13.33
CA TYR A 275 -4.70 6.55 -12.97
C TYR A 275 -3.98 7.90 -12.95
N VAL A 276 -2.78 7.94 -12.38
CA VAL A 276 -1.90 9.10 -12.43
C VAL A 276 -1.68 9.54 -13.88
N SER A 277 -1.38 8.60 -14.76
CA SER A 277 -1.13 8.88 -16.17
C SER A 277 -2.37 9.44 -16.90
N ARG A 278 -3.56 8.93 -16.58
CA ARG A 278 -4.83 9.45 -17.12
C ARG A 278 -5.08 10.89 -16.67
N ILE A 279 -4.81 11.18 -15.41
CA ILE A 279 -4.93 12.53 -14.86
C ILE A 279 -3.92 13.49 -15.51
N LEU A 280 -2.67 13.07 -15.70
CA LEU A 280 -1.65 13.86 -16.40
C LEU A 280 -2.02 14.13 -17.87
N LYS A 281 -2.89 13.31 -18.48
CA LYS A 281 -3.48 13.53 -19.81
C LYS A 281 -4.74 14.38 -19.80
N GLY A 282 -5.17 14.87 -18.62
CA GLY A 282 -6.29 15.81 -18.49
C GLY A 282 -7.62 15.19 -18.05
N GLU A 283 -7.66 13.88 -17.72
CA GLU A 283 -8.88 13.29 -17.14
C GLU A 283 -9.09 13.80 -15.71
N LYS A 284 -10.36 14.04 -15.36
CA LYS A 284 -10.69 14.60 -14.03
C LYS A 284 -10.85 13.47 -13.00
N PRO A 285 -10.26 13.59 -11.81
CA PRO A 285 -10.44 12.60 -10.73
C PRO A 285 -11.91 12.26 -10.45
N ALA A 286 -12.80 13.28 -10.45
CA ALA A 286 -14.22 13.10 -10.20
C ALA A 286 -14.94 12.16 -11.20
N GLU A 287 -14.37 11.98 -12.40
CA GLU A 287 -14.92 11.15 -13.47
C GLU A 287 -14.28 9.75 -13.52
N LEU A 288 -13.25 9.51 -12.70
CA LEU A 288 -12.53 8.24 -12.60
C LEU A 288 -13.09 7.39 -11.45
N PRO A 289 -13.83 6.30 -11.74
CA PRO A 289 -14.34 5.40 -10.70
C PRO A 289 -13.21 4.83 -9.84
N ILE A 290 -13.49 4.54 -8.58
CA ILE A 290 -12.53 3.84 -7.72
C ILE A 290 -12.31 2.43 -8.25
N VAL A 291 -11.04 2.08 -8.52
CA VAL A 291 -10.67 0.71 -8.89
C VAL A 291 -10.70 -0.16 -7.64
N GLN A 292 -11.34 -1.32 -7.79
CA GLN A 292 -11.31 -2.37 -6.78
C GLN A 292 -10.66 -3.62 -7.40
N PRO A 293 -9.42 -3.95 -7.03
CA PRO A 293 -8.79 -5.20 -7.45
C PRO A 293 -9.62 -6.38 -6.96
N THR A 294 -9.82 -7.36 -7.82
CA THR A 294 -10.62 -8.56 -7.52
C THR A 294 -9.76 -9.76 -7.13
N LYS A 295 -8.44 -9.62 -7.17
CA LYS A 295 -7.51 -10.70 -6.86
C LYS A 295 -7.01 -10.59 -5.43
N PHE A 296 -7.27 -11.64 -4.67
CA PHE A 296 -6.70 -11.89 -3.36
C PHE A 296 -5.74 -13.05 -3.47
N GLU A 297 -4.75 -13.09 -2.60
CA GLU A 297 -3.69 -14.10 -2.61
C GLU A 297 -3.63 -14.76 -1.24
N MET A 298 -3.66 -16.09 -1.23
CA MET A 298 -3.42 -16.91 -0.05
C MET A 298 -2.08 -17.63 -0.19
N VAL A 299 -1.17 -17.39 0.75
CA VAL A 299 0.13 -18.07 0.78
C VAL A 299 0.27 -18.82 2.09
N ILE A 300 0.73 -20.07 2.03
CA ILE A 300 0.90 -20.97 3.18
C ILE A 300 2.34 -21.47 3.23
N ASN A 301 2.94 -21.50 4.43
CA ASN A 301 4.28 -22.03 4.67
C ASN A 301 4.22 -23.35 5.44
N LEU A 302 4.44 -24.46 4.74
CA LEU A 302 4.40 -25.80 5.32
C LEU A 302 5.59 -26.08 6.27
N LYS A 303 6.76 -25.44 6.03
CA LYS A 303 7.88 -25.55 7.00
C LYS A 303 7.48 -24.95 8.35
N THR A 304 6.83 -23.80 8.33
CA THR A 304 6.35 -23.13 9.54
C THR A 304 5.21 -23.92 10.18
N ALA A 305 4.26 -24.43 9.39
CA ALA A 305 3.18 -25.29 9.89
C ALA A 305 3.76 -26.50 10.63
N LYS A 306 4.72 -27.21 10.03
CA LYS A 306 5.41 -28.36 10.65
C LYS A 306 6.15 -27.96 11.94
N ALA A 307 6.84 -26.83 11.96
CA ALA A 307 7.56 -26.34 13.13
C ALA A 307 6.63 -25.98 14.28
N LEU A 308 5.42 -25.48 13.98
CA LEU A 308 4.39 -25.16 14.97
C LEU A 308 3.53 -26.37 15.38
N GLY A 309 3.71 -27.53 14.74
CA GLY A 309 2.87 -28.70 14.97
C GLY A 309 1.42 -28.53 14.50
N VAL A 310 1.21 -27.67 13.51
CA VAL A 310 -0.11 -27.35 12.95
C VAL A 310 -0.32 -28.15 11.66
N GLU A 311 -1.46 -28.82 11.55
CA GLU A 311 -1.88 -29.49 10.34
C GLU A 311 -2.71 -28.54 9.48
N ILE A 312 -2.31 -28.33 8.24
CA ILE A 312 -3.05 -27.48 7.29
C ILE A 312 -4.13 -28.32 6.60
N PRO A 313 -5.41 -27.95 6.69
CA PRO A 313 -6.48 -28.69 6.04
C PRO A 313 -6.25 -28.83 4.52
N PRO A 314 -6.49 -30.02 3.93
CA PRO A 314 -6.29 -30.23 2.48
C PRO A 314 -7.04 -29.25 1.59
N MET A 315 -8.22 -28.81 2.02
CA MET A 315 -9.00 -27.82 1.29
C MET A 315 -8.32 -26.44 1.24
N LEU A 316 -7.62 -26.04 2.30
CA LEU A 316 -6.85 -24.78 2.30
C LEU A 316 -5.65 -24.89 1.36
N LEU A 317 -4.94 -26.02 1.37
CA LEU A 317 -3.83 -26.26 0.43
C LEU A 317 -4.30 -26.24 -1.03
N ALA A 318 -5.46 -26.80 -1.32
CA ALA A 318 -6.02 -26.81 -2.68
C ALA A 318 -6.47 -25.44 -3.18
N THR A 319 -6.71 -24.48 -2.27
CA THR A 319 -7.15 -23.12 -2.59
C THR A 319 -6.06 -22.08 -2.41
N ALA A 320 -4.87 -22.46 -1.92
CA ALA A 320 -3.72 -21.56 -1.81
C ALA A 320 -3.17 -21.22 -3.19
N ASP A 321 -2.85 -19.94 -3.39
CA ASP A 321 -2.20 -19.45 -4.60
C ASP A 321 -0.70 -19.82 -4.63
N GLU A 322 -0.08 -19.91 -3.45
CA GLU A 322 1.32 -20.31 -3.27
C GLU A 322 1.51 -21.14 -1.99
N VAL A 323 2.29 -22.19 -2.08
CA VAL A 323 2.68 -23.03 -0.93
C VAL A 323 4.21 -23.08 -0.86
N ILE A 324 4.78 -22.65 0.27
CA ILE A 324 6.23 -22.72 0.56
C ILE A 324 6.53 -24.03 1.28
N GLU A 325 7.36 -24.90 0.65
CA GLU A 325 7.79 -26.21 1.14
C GLU A 325 9.20 -26.17 1.74
#